data_d8c52cb2b7d5597ffd943a4408297ee6
#
_entry.id   d8c52cb2b7d5597ffd943a4408297ee6
#
_cell.length_a   1.000
_cell.length_b   1.000
_cell.length_c   1.000
_cell.angle_alpha   90.00
_cell.angle_beta   90.00
_cell.angle_gamma   90.00
#
_symmetry.space_group_name_H-M   'P 1'
#
loop_
_entity.id
_entity.type
_entity.pdbx_description
1 polymer ?
#
loop_
_entity_poly.entity_id
_entity_poly.type
_entity_poly.pdbx_seq_one_letter_code
_entity_poly.pdbx_strand_id
1 'polypeptide(L)'
;MKNVLSAIQPTGDLHIGNYFGAVQNWVRLQESYNCVYGVVDYHTMTMPYKASDLLENTWKMTFQLLACGVKPENIFIQSLVPEHAELAWILSCVTSYGELTRMTQFKDKSKQLEDNDGKEAFVGAGLLFYPVLQAADILIYHADYVPVGKDQEQHLELSRSIAQRFNFQFGKEYFRHPEPLYTETPKILSPADPTRKMSKSLGEKHYINLLGDEDRTRKQIKSAVTDTGDTPAGQMSAGVLNLFEILRACNQMDAYDSLMADYHAGALKYSALKESVADALVELINPMRENYQALLADKRRVRDSIKDSSAVIRQRAQQTLREVRELSGLPAVK
;
A
#
# COMPACT_ATOMS: atom_id res chain seq x y z
N MET A 1 19.63 10.73 8.81
CA MET A 1 18.82 10.20 7.69
C MET A 1 17.46 10.86 7.73
N LYS A 2 16.79 11.02 6.57
CA LYS A 2 15.41 11.51 6.47
C LYS A 2 14.42 10.42 6.86
N ASN A 3 13.31 10.81 7.49
CA ASN A 3 12.25 9.90 7.91
C ASN A 3 11.28 9.64 6.75
N VAL A 4 11.00 8.37 6.48
CA VAL A 4 9.99 7.95 5.51
C VAL A 4 8.91 7.16 6.22
N LEU A 5 7.66 7.53 6.00
CA LEU A 5 6.51 6.72 6.42
C LEU A 5 5.76 6.21 5.20
N SER A 6 5.40 4.96 5.22
CA SER A 6 4.39 4.40 4.33
C SER A 6 3.54 3.37 5.07
N ALA A 7 2.38 3.05 4.54
CA ALA A 7 1.46 2.14 5.20
C ALA A 7 0.63 1.33 4.20
N ILE A 8 0.17 0.17 4.64
CA ILE A 8 -0.71 -0.70 3.87
C ILE A 8 -1.86 -1.22 4.72
N GLN A 9 -3.07 -1.21 4.18
CA GLN A 9 -4.23 -1.81 4.82
C GLN A 9 -4.21 -3.34 4.68
N PRO A 10 -4.49 -4.09 5.75
CA PRO A 10 -4.53 -5.55 5.71
C PRO A 10 -5.83 -6.08 5.07
N THR A 11 -6.01 -5.86 3.79
CA THR A 11 -7.20 -6.26 3.02
C THR A 11 -7.08 -7.62 2.34
N GLY A 12 -6.31 -8.55 2.92
CA GLY A 12 -6.04 -9.90 2.42
C GLY A 12 -4.68 -10.00 1.71
N ASP A 13 -4.50 -11.00 0.85
CA ASP A 13 -3.21 -11.32 0.24
C ASP A 13 -2.64 -10.20 -0.63
N LEU A 14 -1.31 -10.05 -0.60
CA LEU A 14 -0.60 -9.22 -1.57
C LEU A 14 -0.68 -9.85 -2.97
N HIS A 15 -0.84 -9.01 -3.96
CA HIS A 15 -0.69 -9.37 -5.37
C HIS A 15 0.50 -8.64 -5.99
N ILE A 16 0.97 -9.08 -7.15
CA ILE A 16 2.15 -8.48 -7.79
C ILE A 16 2.00 -6.97 -8.03
N GLY A 17 0.78 -6.48 -8.25
CA GLY A 17 0.51 -5.04 -8.37
C GLY A 17 0.76 -4.26 -7.07
N ASN A 18 0.53 -4.86 -5.89
CA ASN A 18 0.91 -4.25 -4.60
C ASN A 18 2.44 -4.29 -4.43
N TYR A 19 3.06 -5.41 -4.80
CA TYR A 19 4.51 -5.57 -4.69
C TYR A 19 5.24 -4.51 -5.52
N PHE A 20 4.99 -4.46 -6.81
CA PHE A 20 5.64 -3.50 -7.70
C PHE A 20 5.20 -2.05 -7.44
N GLY A 21 3.94 -1.85 -7.01
CA GLY A 21 3.39 -0.52 -6.73
C GLY A 21 3.89 0.12 -5.42
N ALA A 22 4.33 -0.68 -4.45
CA ALA A 22 4.74 -0.16 -3.13
C ALA A 22 5.86 -0.97 -2.47
N VAL A 23 5.66 -2.28 -2.24
CA VAL A 23 6.53 -3.06 -1.35
C VAL A 23 7.96 -3.16 -1.84
N GLN A 24 8.18 -3.32 -3.15
CA GLN A 24 9.51 -3.32 -3.77
C GLN A 24 10.29 -2.02 -3.46
N ASN A 25 9.60 -0.88 -3.49
CA ASN A 25 10.21 0.40 -3.14
C ASN A 25 10.50 0.49 -1.64
N TRP A 26 9.64 -0.06 -0.78
CA TRP A 26 9.92 -0.11 0.66
C TRP A 26 11.22 -0.85 0.97
N VAL A 27 11.43 -2.00 0.31
CA VAL A 27 12.67 -2.77 0.45
C VAL A 27 13.90 -1.97 0.02
N ARG A 28 13.79 -1.17 -1.04
CA ARG A 28 14.90 -0.31 -1.51
C ARG A 28 15.12 0.91 -0.60
N LEU A 29 14.06 1.57 -0.17
CA LEU A 29 14.13 2.79 0.64
C LEU A 29 14.73 2.56 2.02
N GLN A 30 14.52 1.39 2.62
CA GLN A 30 15.06 1.08 3.96
C GLN A 30 16.59 1.03 4.02
N GLU A 31 17.29 1.02 2.88
CA GLU A 31 18.76 1.10 2.82
C GLU A 31 19.28 2.54 2.93
N SER A 32 18.45 3.53 2.58
CA SER A 32 18.89 4.93 2.47
C SER A 32 18.14 5.89 3.40
N TYR A 33 17.02 5.45 3.97
CA TYR A 33 16.15 6.28 4.80
C TYR A 33 15.87 5.61 6.15
N ASN A 34 15.44 6.43 7.12
CA ASN A 34 14.88 5.94 8.37
C ASN A 34 13.39 5.63 8.15
N CYS A 35 13.10 4.40 7.79
CA CYS A 35 11.76 3.98 7.37
C CYS A 35 10.91 3.47 8.51
N VAL A 36 9.62 3.79 8.47
CA VAL A 36 8.58 3.24 9.34
C VAL A 36 7.42 2.78 8.44
N TYR A 37 7.07 1.49 8.49
CA TYR A 37 6.06 0.89 7.64
C TYR A 37 4.92 0.33 8.47
N GLY A 38 3.71 0.89 8.27
CA GLY A 38 2.53 0.53 9.06
C GLY A 38 1.66 -0.53 8.38
N VAL A 39 1.29 -1.57 9.13
CA VAL A 39 0.10 -2.38 8.82
C VAL A 39 -1.07 -1.71 9.54
N VAL A 40 -1.89 -0.97 8.75
CA VAL A 40 -2.86 -0.01 9.31
C VAL A 40 -4.25 -0.64 9.42
N ASP A 41 -4.44 -1.38 10.48
CA ASP A 41 -5.66 -2.13 10.79
C ASP A 41 -6.83 -1.24 11.19
N TYR A 42 -6.63 -0.10 11.88
CA TYR A 42 -7.68 0.88 12.15
C TYR A 42 -8.31 1.44 10.87
N HIS A 43 -7.53 1.67 9.81
CA HIS A 43 -8.06 2.12 8.53
C HIS A 43 -8.98 1.10 7.88
N THR A 44 -8.77 -0.19 8.12
CA THR A 44 -9.65 -1.24 7.59
C THR A 44 -11.05 -1.19 8.22
N MET A 45 -11.16 -0.71 9.46
CA MET A 45 -12.43 -0.60 10.18
C MET A 45 -13.39 0.45 9.59
N THR A 46 -12.92 1.29 8.67
CA THR A 46 -13.74 2.33 8.02
C THR A 46 -14.72 1.78 7.00
N MET A 47 -14.56 0.52 6.59
CA MET A 47 -15.45 -0.22 5.70
C MET A 47 -15.98 -1.46 6.43
N PRO A 48 -17.10 -2.05 6.00
CA PRO A 48 -17.62 -3.28 6.60
C PRO A 48 -16.56 -4.39 6.65
N TYR A 49 -16.35 -4.99 7.80
CA TYR A 49 -15.37 -6.05 8.02
C TYR A 49 -15.85 -7.08 9.04
N LYS A 50 -15.23 -8.26 9.04
CA LYS A 50 -15.41 -9.28 10.10
C LYS A 50 -14.20 -9.22 11.02
N ALA A 51 -14.42 -9.24 12.34
CA ALA A 51 -13.36 -9.14 13.33
C ALA A 51 -12.30 -10.26 13.21
N SER A 52 -12.74 -11.50 12.92
CA SER A 52 -11.86 -12.63 12.65
C SER A 52 -10.90 -12.37 11.50
N ASP A 53 -11.45 -11.84 10.40
CA ASP A 53 -10.71 -11.60 9.16
C ASP A 53 -9.71 -10.44 9.33
N LEU A 54 -10.07 -9.41 10.10
CA LEU A 54 -9.17 -8.29 10.39
C LEU A 54 -7.94 -8.77 11.13
N LEU A 55 -8.10 -9.54 12.20
CA LEU A 55 -6.98 -10.08 12.97
C LEU A 55 -6.08 -10.99 12.12
N GLU A 56 -6.70 -11.91 11.36
CA GLU A 56 -5.98 -12.83 10.51
C GLU A 56 -5.21 -12.09 9.40
N ASN A 57 -5.88 -11.18 8.70
CA ASN A 57 -5.29 -10.42 7.61
C ASN A 57 -4.18 -9.46 8.08
N THR A 58 -4.28 -8.89 9.29
CA THR A 58 -3.23 -8.06 9.88
C THR A 58 -1.94 -8.84 10.04
N TRP A 59 -2.00 -10.03 10.64
CA TRP A 59 -0.82 -10.88 10.78
C TRP A 59 -0.35 -11.43 9.45
N LYS A 60 -1.25 -11.85 8.57
CA LYS A 60 -0.93 -12.37 7.25
C LYS A 60 -0.18 -11.33 6.41
N MET A 61 -0.68 -10.08 6.37
CA MET A 61 -0.01 -8.96 5.71
C MET A 61 1.39 -8.73 6.26
N THR A 62 1.54 -8.73 7.59
CA THR A 62 2.84 -8.57 8.25
C THR A 62 3.84 -9.65 7.82
N PHE A 63 3.44 -10.91 7.82
CA PHE A 63 4.29 -12.02 7.36
C PHE A 63 4.64 -11.91 5.87
N GLN A 64 3.72 -11.44 5.04
CA GLN A 64 3.96 -11.23 3.61
C GLN A 64 4.97 -10.10 3.37
N LEU A 65 4.90 -9.01 4.12
CA LEU A 65 5.88 -7.93 4.06
C LEU A 65 7.29 -8.40 4.44
N LEU A 66 7.40 -9.18 5.52
CA LEU A 66 8.68 -9.79 5.92
C LEU A 66 9.22 -10.74 4.84
N ALA A 67 8.37 -11.56 4.27
CA ALA A 67 8.74 -12.47 3.19
C ALA A 67 9.28 -11.75 1.93
N CYS A 68 8.78 -10.54 1.69
CA CYS A 68 9.26 -9.66 0.61
C CYS A 68 10.58 -8.94 0.93
N GLY A 69 11.14 -9.10 2.14
CA GLY A 69 12.40 -8.47 2.53
C GLY A 69 12.28 -7.13 3.28
N VAL A 70 11.06 -6.77 3.72
CA VAL A 70 10.91 -5.63 4.64
C VAL A 70 11.47 -6.03 5.99
N LYS A 71 12.38 -5.22 6.55
CA LYS A 71 13.04 -5.48 7.84
C LYS A 71 12.03 -5.39 8.98
N PRO A 72 12.04 -6.34 9.94
CA PRO A 72 11.07 -6.35 11.04
C PRO A 72 11.11 -5.07 11.89
N GLU A 73 12.30 -4.49 12.11
CA GLU A 73 12.48 -3.26 12.88
C GLU A 73 11.82 -2.02 12.25
N ASN A 74 11.46 -2.09 10.96
CA ASN A 74 10.76 -1.02 10.26
C ASN A 74 9.25 -1.21 10.26
N ILE A 75 8.72 -2.35 10.71
CA ILE A 75 7.30 -2.69 10.66
C ILE A 75 6.64 -2.44 12.02
N PHE A 76 5.47 -1.80 12.00
CA PHE A 76 4.56 -1.77 13.14
C PHE A 76 3.13 -2.12 12.72
N ILE A 77 2.35 -2.62 13.68
CA ILE A 77 0.89 -2.75 13.54
C ILE A 77 0.26 -1.53 14.22
N GLN A 78 -0.60 -0.83 13.51
CA GLN A 78 -1.14 0.48 13.95
C GLN A 78 -1.86 0.37 15.29
N SER A 79 -2.67 -0.66 15.52
CA SER A 79 -3.39 -0.85 16.78
C SER A 79 -2.48 -1.18 17.98
N LEU A 80 -1.22 -1.56 17.76
CA LEU A 80 -0.22 -1.70 18.83
C LEU A 80 0.42 -0.36 19.24
N VAL A 81 0.09 0.73 18.52
CA VAL A 81 0.54 2.10 18.79
C VAL A 81 -0.70 3.01 18.93
N PRO A 82 -1.44 2.92 20.04
CA PRO A 82 -2.72 3.64 20.21
C PRO A 82 -2.59 5.16 20.17
N GLU A 83 -1.37 5.68 20.30
CA GLU A 83 -1.04 7.11 20.19
C GLU A 83 -1.49 7.71 18.84
N HIS A 84 -1.58 6.92 17.79
CA HIS A 84 -2.15 7.33 16.50
C HIS A 84 -3.59 7.81 16.62
N ALA A 85 -4.42 7.07 17.38
CA ALA A 85 -5.83 7.42 17.55
C ALA A 85 -6.00 8.67 18.43
N GLU A 86 -5.18 8.84 19.47
CA GLU A 86 -5.22 10.04 20.31
C GLU A 86 -4.76 11.26 19.52
N LEU A 87 -3.67 11.16 18.77
CA LEU A 87 -3.22 12.25 17.91
C LEU A 87 -4.27 12.59 16.85
N ALA A 88 -4.90 11.60 16.24
CA ALA A 88 -5.96 11.82 15.26
C ALA A 88 -7.13 12.62 15.88
N TRP A 89 -7.51 12.35 17.13
CA TRP A 89 -8.52 13.14 17.82
C TRP A 89 -8.07 14.60 17.98
N ILE A 90 -6.87 14.86 18.47
CA ILE A 90 -6.34 16.22 18.65
C ILE A 90 -6.30 16.95 17.30
N LEU A 91 -5.80 16.31 16.25
CA LEU A 91 -5.73 16.88 14.91
C LEU A 91 -7.12 17.11 14.29
N SER A 92 -8.13 16.32 14.65
CA SER A 92 -9.50 16.53 14.17
C SER A 92 -10.06 17.88 14.61
N CYS A 93 -9.63 18.39 15.78
CA CYS A 93 -10.06 19.68 16.31
C CYS A 93 -9.50 20.88 15.51
N VAL A 94 -8.43 20.69 14.73
CA VAL A 94 -7.85 21.71 13.84
C VAL A 94 -8.12 21.41 12.35
N THR A 95 -8.92 20.40 12.06
CA THR A 95 -9.26 19.99 10.69
C THR A 95 -10.59 20.60 10.24
N SER A 96 -10.62 21.13 9.01
CA SER A 96 -11.85 21.67 8.45
C SER A 96 -12.81 20.56 8.01
N TYR A 97 -14.05 20.59 8.55
CA TYR A 97 -15.14 19.72 8.10
C TYR A 97 -15.37 19.80 6.58
N GLY A 98 -15.34 21.04 6.04
CA GLY A 98 -15.52 21.27 4.61
C GLY A 98 -14.42 20.66 3.73
N GLU A 99 -13.19 20.47 4.24
CA GLU A 99 -12.14 19.76 3.50
C GLU A 99 -12.41 18.27 3.48
N LEU A 100 -12.79 17.67 4.61
CA LEU A 100 -13.09 16.24 4.72
C LEU A 100 -14.23 15.84 3.77
N THR A 101 -15.31 16.62 3.73
CA THR A 101 -16.47 16.33 2.85
C THR A 101 -16.17 16.51 1.35
N ARG A 102 -15.09 17.22 1.00
CA ARG A 102 -14.65 17.39 -0.40
C ARG A 102 -13.67 16.32 -0.86
N MET A 103 -13.17 15.47 0.03
CA MET A 103 -12.26 14.38 -0.34
C MET A 103 -12.88 13.44 -1.36
N THR A 104 -12.20 13.23 -2.48
CA THR A 104 -12.69 12.40 -3.58
C THR A 104 -12.94 10.96 -3.13
N GLN A 105 -12.00 10.37 -2.39
CA GLN A 105 -12.14 8.99 -1.90
C GLN A 105 -13.29 8.83 -0.89
N PHE A 106 -13.62 9.85 -0.10
CA PHE A 106 -14.80 9.81 0.75
C PHE A 106 -16.08 9.66 -0.08
N LYS A 107 -16.21 10.48 -1.14
CA LYS A 107 -17.37 10.45 -2.05
C LYS A 107 -17.49 9.12 -2.78
N ASP A 108 -16.37 8.58 -3.28
CA ASP A 108 -16.37 7.33 -4.03
C ASP A 108 -16.74 6.13 -3.15
N LYS A 109 -16.17 6.05 -1.94
CA LYS A 109 -16.47 4.97 -0.99
C LYS A 109 -17.89 5.05 -0.42
N SER A 110 -18.41 6.27 -0.18
CA SER A 110 -19.81 6.46 0.24
C SER A 110 -20.77 5.92 -0.81
N LYS A 111 -20.54 6.26 -2.09
CA LYS A 111 -21.34 5.72 -3.20
C LYS A 111 -21.27 4.19 -3.31
N GLN A 112 -20.09 3.59 -3.13
CA GLN A 112 -19.95 2.13 -3.15
C GLN A 112 -20.77 1.44 -2.07
N LEU A 113 -20.96 2.09 -0.91
CA LEU A 113 -21.83 1.56 0.15
C LEU A 113 -23.30 1.69 -0.19
N GLU A 114 -23.71 2.79 -0.84
CA GLU A 114 -25.09 3.03 -1.29
C GLU A 114 -25.53 2.03 -2.39
N ASP A 115 -24.65 1.73 -3.34
CA ASP A 115 -24.95 0.85 -4.49
C ASP A 115 -25.16 -0.62 -4.11
N ASN A 116 -24.60 -1.08 -2.97
CA ASN A 116 -24.60 -2.51 -2.63
C ASN A 116 -25.88 -3.01 -1.94
N ASP A 117 -26.72 -2.15 -1.34
CA ASP A 117 -27.82 -2.62 -0.48
C ASP A 117 -29.23 -2.13 -0.88
N GLY A 118 -29.39 -1.18 -1.80
CA GLY A 118 -30.72 -0.63 -2.19
C GLY A 118 -31.52 -0.06 -1.00
N LYS A 119 -30.90 0.04 0.19
CA LYS A 119 -31.37 0.65 1.42
C LYS A 119 -30.46 1.80 1.77
N GLU A 120 -30.95 2.72 2.60
CA GLU A 120 -30.15 3.82 3.13
C GLU A 120 -28.83 3.27 3.71
N ALA A 121 -27.71 3.49 3.01
CA ALA A 121 -26.43 2.88 3.33
C ALA A 121 -25.88 3.48 4.62
N PHE A 122 -25.46 2.64 5.56
CA PHE A 122 -24.77 3.12 6.75
C PHE A 122 -23.36 3.57 6.39
N VAL A 123 -23.13 4.88 6.33
CA VAL A 123 -21.83 5.50 6.17
C VAL A 123 -21.29 5.87 7.55
N GLY A 124 -20.36 5.07 8.06
CA GLY A 124 -19.78 5.31 9.37
C GLY A 124 -18.95 6.61 9.41
N ALA A 125 -18.96 7.33 10.55
CA ALA A 125 -18.15 8.55 10.74
C ALA A 125 -16.65 8.31 10.52
N GLY A 126 -16.14 7.10 10.78
CA GLY A 126 -14.76 6.70 10.50
C GLY A 126 -14.37 6.90 9.03
N LEU A 127 -15.31 6.72 8.08
CA LEU A 127 -15.07 6.97 6.67
C LEU A 127 -14.89 8.47 6.35
N LEU A 128 -15.45 9.37 7.14
CA LEU A 128 -15.21 10.81 7.02
C LEU A 128 -13.87 11.20 7.68
N PHE A 129 -13.52 10.56 8.82
CA PHE A 129 -12.36 10.95 9.63
C PHE A 129 -11.06 10.21 9.30
N TYR A 130 -11.09 9.14 8.48
CA TYR A 130 -9.84 8.41 8.16
C TYR A 130 -8.72 9.27 7.58
N PRO A 131 -8.96 10.37 6.82
CA PRO A 131 -7.87 11.21 6.34
C PRO A 131 -7.13 11.94 7.48
N VAL A 132 -7.82 12.20 8.60
CA VAL A 132 -7.19 12.77 9.81
C VAL A 132 -6.35 11.72 10.52
N LEU A 133 -6.81 10.46 10.60
CA LEU A 133 -6.01 9.36 11.11
C LEU A 133 -4.76 9.13 10.24
N GLN A 134 -4.89 9.22 8.92
CA GLN A 134 -3.73 9.14 8.02
C GLN A 134 -2.75 10.30 8.24
N ALA A 135 -3.25 11.52 8.46
CA ALA A 135 -2.39 12.64 8.82
C ALA A 135 -1.68 12.40 10.18
N ALA A 136 -2.38 11.82 11.16
CA ALA A 136 -1.77 11.43 12.43
C ALA A 136 -0.68 10.37 12.24
N ASP A 137 -0.91 9.34 11.41
CA ASP A 137 0.09 8.33 11.07
C ASP A 137 1.39 8.96 10.53
N ILE A 138 1.26 9.98 9.66
CA ILE A 138 2.38 10.66 9.03
C ILE A 138 3.10 11.60 10.03
N LEU A 139 2.33 12.41 10.73
CA LEU A 139 2.87 13.49 11.57
C LEU A 139 3.47 12.99 12.87
N ILE A 140 2.98 11.87 13.42
CA ILE A 140 3.45 11.32 14.70
C ILE A 140 4.93 10.89 14.65
N TYR A 141 5.44 10.54 13.46
CA TYR A 141 6.85 10.18 13.25
C TYR A 141 7.68 11.29 12.63
N HIS A 142 7.12 12.51 12.49
CA HIS A 142 7.76 13.63 11.79
C HIS A 142 8.32 13.20 10.43
N ALA A 143 7.49 12.51 9.64
CA ALA A 143 7.90 12.03 8.32
C ALA A 143 8.33 13.21 7.43
N ASP A 144 9.53 13.13 6.87
CA ASP A 144 10.01 14.06 5.85
C ASP A 144 9.38 13.72 4.50
N TYR A 145 9.25 12.41 4.21
CA TYR A 145 8.74 11.90 2.94
C TYR A 145 7.68 10.83 3.13
N VAL A 146 6.73 10.84 2.22
CA VAL A 146 5.69 9.78 2.10
C VAL A 146 5.71 9.27 0.67
N PRO A 147 6.08 7.99 0.43
CA PRO A 147 5.96 7.38 -0.89
C PRO A 147 4.48 7.31 -1.28
N VAL A 148 4.11 8.04 -2.32
CA VAL A 148 2.71 8.15 -2.76
C VAL A 148 2.58 8.05 -4.27
N GLY A 149 1.51 7.42 -4.72
CA GLY A 149 1.00 7.61 -6.08
C GLY A 149 0.21 8.90 -6.18
N LYS A 150 -0.06 9.36 -7.41
CA LYS A 150 -0.83 10.58 -7.67
C LYS A 150 -2.23 10.60 -7.03
N ASP A 151 -2.83 9.44 -6.83
CA ASP A 151 -4.13 9.27 -6.18
C ASP A 151 -4.12 9.60 -4.67
N GLN A 152 -2.94 9.67 -4.03
CA GLN A 152 -2.77 9.99 -2.61
C GLN A 152 -2.34 11.44 -2.36
N GLU A 153 -2.11 12.25 -3.40
CA GLU A 153 -1.67 13.65 -3.25
C GLU A 153 -2.63 14.48 -2.41
N GLN A 154 -3.95 14.28 -2.60
CA GLN A 154 -4.97 15.02 -1.83
C GLN A 154 -4.91 14.74 -0.32
N HIS A 155 -4.60 13.51 0.08
CA HIS A 155 -4.42 13.16 1.50
C HIS A 155 -3.15 13.79 2.08
N LEU A 156 -2.08 13.82 1.29
CA LEU A 156 -0.82 14.43 1.73
C LEU A 156 -0.97 15.94 1.86
N GLU A 157 -1.70 16.59 0.97
CA GLU A 157 -2.02 18.01 1.09
C GLU A 157 -2.88 18.33 2.32
N LEU A 158 -3.87 17.47 2.61
CA LEU A 158 -4.64 17.61 3.84
C LEU A 158 -3.75 17.48 5.07
N SER A 159 -2.81 16.53 5.07
CA SER A 159 -1.85 16.35 6.18
C SER A 159 -0.99 17.61 6.40
N ARG A 160 -0.56 18.27 5.30
CA ARG A 160 0.18 19.56 5.37
C ARG A 160 -0.69 20.69 5.91
N SER A 161 -1.94 20.79 5.44
CA SER A 161 -2.89 21.78 5.91
C SER A 161 -3.17 21.63 7.40
N ILE A 162 -3.31 20.39 7.89
CA ILE A 162 -3.49 20.08 9.32
C ILE A 162 -2.24 20.48 10.11
N ALA A 163 -1.04 20.11 9.65
CA ALA A 163 0.22 20.48 10.28
C ALA A 163 0.37 22.01 10.40
N GLN A 164 0.10 22.74 9.33
CA GLN A 164 0.16 24.20 9.30
C GLN A 164 -0.82 24.83 10.28
N ARG A 165 -2.07 24.35 10.34
CA ARG A 165 -3.07 24.89 11.28
C ARG A 165 -2.71 24.59 12.73
N PHE A 166 -2.21 23.40 13.02
CA PHE A 166 -1.73 23.05 14.34
C PHE A 166 -0.60 23.99 14.77
N ASN A 167 0.42 24.15 13.91
CA ASN A 167 1.55 25.02 14.16
C ASN A 167 1.11 26.47 14.40
N PHE A 168 0.21 26.98 13.57
CA PHE A 168 -0.35 28.34 13.71
C PHE A 168 -1.14 28.50 14.99
N GLN A 169 -2.04 27.57 15.33
CA GLN A 169 -2.90 27.64 16.51
C GLN A 169 -2.10 27.65 17.81
N PHE A 170 -1.02 26.90 17.88
CA PHE A 170 -0.19 26.79 19.08
C PHE A 170 1.10 27.63 19.02
N GLY A 171 1.26 28.45 17.99
CA GLY A 171 2.36 29.43 17.86
C GLY A 171 3.76 28.82 17.80
N LYS A 172 3.88 27.57 17.28
CA LYS A 172 5.14 26.83 17.21
C LYS A 172 5.22 25.99 15.93
N GLU A 173 6.32 26.12 15.20
CA GLU A 173 6.63 25.23 14.05
C GLU A 173 7.03 23.85 14.57
N TYR A 174 6.03 23.04 14.94
CA TYR A 174 6.21 21.73 15.55
C TYR A 174 6.17 20.62 14.51
N PHE A 175 5.07 20.50 13.75
CA PHE A 175 4.95 19.52 12.69
C PHE A 175 5.61 20.01 11.41
N ARG A 176 6.44 19.16 10.81
CA ARG A 176 7.01 19.40 9.48
C ARG A 176 5.95 19.14 8.40
N HIS A 177 6.13 19.77 7.25
CA HIS A 177 5.31 19.49 6.08
C HIS A 177 5.88 18.29 5.35
N PRO A 178 5.20 17.13 5.33
CA PRO A 178 5.67 15.95 4.62
C PRO A 178 5.67 16.19 3.12
N GLU A 179 6.72 15.71 2.42
CA GLU A 179 6.81 15.81 0.97
C GLU A 179 6.49 14.48 0.29
N PRO A 180 5.91 14.48 -0.92
CA PRO A 180 5.72 13.26 -1.67
C PRO A 180 7.07 12.73 -2.11
N LEU A 181 7.29 11.43 -1.94
CA LEU A 181 8.39 10.72 -2.55
C LEU A 181 7.84 9.97 -3.77
N TYR A 182 8.00 10.56 -4.95
CA TYR A 182 7.60 9.91 -6.18
C TYR A 182 8.61 8.82 -6.51
N THR A 183 8.14 7.60 -6.53
CA THR A 183 8.92 6.45 -6.96
C THR A 183 8.40 5.99 -8.31
N GLU A 184 9.30 5.65 -9.22
CA GLU A 184 8.92 4.99 -10.46
C GLU A 184 8.34 3.62 -10.12
N THR A 185 7.03 3.52 -10.22
CA THR A 185 6.33 2.25 -10.00
C THR A 185 5.71 1.78 -11.31
N PRO A 186 6.02 0.57 -11.75
CA PRO A 186 5.37 0.02 -12.94
C PRO A 186 3.87 -0.12 -12.68
N LYS A 187 3.07 0.32 -13.63
CA LYS A 187 1.60 0.20 -13.54
C LYS A 187 1.17 -1.15 -14.05
N ILE A 188 1.14 -2.13 -13.17
CA ILE A 188 0.69 -3.47 -13.51
C ILE A 188 -0.84 -3.53 -13.53
N LEU A 189 -1.39 -3.92 -14.66
CA LEU A 189 -2.83 -4.01 -14.91
C LEU A 189 -3.35 -5.42 -14.70
N SER A 190 -4.67 -5.57 -14.69
CA SER A 190 -5.32 -6.87 -14.58
C SER A 190 -4.96 -7.78 -15.76
N PRO A 191 -4.58 -9.05 -15.54
CA PRO A 191 -4.30 -9.97 -16.63
C PRO A 191 -5.54 -10.35 -17.44
N ALA A 192 -6.74 -10.28 -16.84
CA ALA A 192 -8.00 -10.58 -17.52
C ALA A 192 -8.63 -9.36 -18.22
N ASP A 193 -8.29 -8.15 -17.80
CA ASP A 193 -8.77 -6.88 -18.36
C ASP A 193 -7.68 -5.81 -18.23
N PRO A 194 -6.79 -5.68 -19.21
CA PRO A 194 -5.64 -4.78 -19.16
C PRO A 194 -6.00 -3.29 -19.28
N THR A 195 -7.27 -2.95 -19.25
CA THR A 195 -7.75 -1.55 -19.14
C THR A 195 -7.92 -1.14 -17.66
N ARG A 196 -7.95 -2.10 -16.74
CA ARG A 196 -8.20 -1.91 -15.32
C ARG A 196 -6.98 -2.22 -14.46
N LYS A 197 -6.88 -1.51 -13.34
CA LYS A 197 -5.87 -1.82 -12.32
C LYS A 197 -6.11 -3.24 -11.76
N MET A 198 -5.02 -3.96 -11.47
CA MET A 198 -5.09 -5.25 -10.80
C MET A 198 -5.79 -5.11 -9.45
N SER A 199 -6.83 -5.93 -9.21
CA SER A 199 -7.64 -5.87 -7.99
C SER A 199 -8.28 -7.22 -7.67
N LYS A 200 -8.27 -7.59 -6.40
CA LYS A 200 -8.92 -8.79 -5.87
C LYS A 200 -10.46 -8.72 -5.92
N SER A 201 -11.01 -7.53 -5.77
CA SER A 201 -12.47 -7.32 -5.78
C SER A 201 -13.14 -7.67 -7.11
N LEU A 202 -12.36 -7.75 -8.20
CA LEU A 202 -12.84 -8.17 -9.53
C LEU A 202 -12.83 -9.68 -9.74
N GLY A 203 -12.32 -10.45 -8.76
CA GLY A 203 -12.23 -11.91 -8.82
C GLY A 203 -10.84 -12.44 -9.20
N GLU A 204 -10.66 -13.75 -9.07
CA GLU A 204 -9.35 -14.42 -9.14
C GLU A 204 -8.60 -14.28 -10.47
N LYS A 205 -9.29 -14.03 -11.57
CA LYS A 205 -8.68 -13.83 -12.89
C LYS A 205 -8.04 -12.44 -13.05
N HIS A 206 -8.36 -11.50 -12.14
CA HIS A 206 -7.96 -10.10 -12.24
C HIS A 206 -6.73 -9.75 -11.42
N TYR A 207 -6.13 -10.71 -10.71
CA TYR A 207 -4.89 -10.47 -9.96
C TYR A 207 -4.02 -11.73 -9.91
N ILE A 208 -2.72 -11.53 -9.75
CA ILE A 208 -1.75 -12.61 -9.52
C ILE A 208 -1.30 -12.52 -8.07
N ASN A 209 -1.59 -13.56 -7.28
CA ASN A 209 -1.19 -13.62 -5.88
C ASN A 209 0.34 -13.66 -5.79
N LEU A 210 0.92 -12.77 -4.97
CA LEU A 210 2.37 -12.67 -4.82
C LEU A 210 3.01 -13.94 -4.23
N LEU A 211 2.29 -14.65 -3.36
CA LEU A 211 2.77 -15.88 -2.73
C LEU A 211 1.96 -17.11 -3.20
N GLY A 212 1.33 -17.01 -4.38
CA GLY A 212 0.61 -18.09 -5.02
C GLY A 212 1.54 -19.22 -5.44
N ASP A 213 0.94 -20.40 -5.71
CA ASP A 213 1.71 -21.50 -6.26
C ASP A 213 2.13 -21.23 -7.73
N GLU A 214 3.20 -21.89 -8.15
CA GLU A 214 3.79 -21.69 -9.47
C GLU A 214 2.84 -22.06 -10.60
N ASP A 215 2.17 -23.19 -10.50
CA ASP A 215 1.27 -23.68 -11.56
C ASP A 215 0.11 -22.72 -11.77
N ARG A 216 -0.40 -22.15 -10.69
CA ARG A 216 -1.45 -21.12 -10.74
C ARG A 216 -0.96 -19.85 -11.42
N THR A 217 0.23 -19.37 -11.06
CA THR A 217 0.85 -18.19 -11.67
C THR A 217 1.04 -18.39 -13.17
N ARG A 218 1.62 -19.53 -13.57
CA ARG A 218 1.80 -19.90 -14.99
C ARG A 218 0.47 -19.95 -15.73
N LYS A 219 -0.55 -20.58 -15.15
CA LYS A 219 -1.89 -20.68 -15.72
C LYS A 219 -2.55 -19.32 -15.91
N GLN A 220 -2.42 -18.43 -14.92
CA GLN A 220 -2.97 -17.06 -14.99
C GLN A 220 -2.29 -16.25 -16.10
N ILE A 221 -0.96 -16.30 -16.24
CA ILE A 221 -0.25 -15.61 -17.32
C ILE A 221 -0.58 -16.23 -18.68
N LYS A 222 -0.65 -17.55 -18.78
CA LYS A 222 -1.05 -18.22 -20.03
C LYS A 222 -2.43 -17.77 -20.52
N SER A 223 -3.36 -17.53 -19.59
CA SER A 223 -4.72 -17.06 -19.88
C SER A 223 -4.86 -15.53 -19.98
N ALA A 224 -3.80 -14.77 -19.71
CA ALA A 224 -3.84 -13.31 -19.78
C ALA A 224 -4.25 -12.82 -21.18
N VAL A 225 -5.04 -11.76 -21.20
CA VAL A 225 -5.46 -11.11 -22.45
C VAL A 225 -4.24 -10.46 -23.10
N THR A 226 -4.05 -10.70 -24.39
CA THR A 226 -3.01 -10.06 -25.20
C THR A 226 -3.64 -9.04 -26.15
N ASP A 227 -4.25 -9.50 -27.24
CA ASP A 227 -4.89 -8.65 -28.23
C ASP A 227 -6.33 -9.12 -28.46
N THR A 228 -7.28 -8.17 -28.46
CA THR A 228 -8.69 -8.43 -28.72
C THR A 228 -9.09 -8.16 -30.17
N GLY A 229 -8.13 -7.71 -31.00
CA GLY A 229 -8.38 -7.34 -32.40
C GLY A 229 -8.86 -5.91 -32.60
N ASP A 230 -9.11 -5.17 -31.51
CA ASP A 230 -9.60 -3.77 -31.57
C ASP A 230 -8.45 -2.74 -31.53
N THR A 231 -7.20 -3.23 -31.53
CA THR A 231 -6.03 -2.35 -31.44
C THR A 231 -5.76 -1.66 -32.79
N PRO A 232 -5.64 -0.33 -32.83
CA PRO A 232 -5.32 0.39 -34.07
C PRO A 232 -3.99 -0.09 -34.66
N ALA A 233 -3.92 -0.13 -36.01
CA ALA A 233 -2.71 -0.54 -36.69
C ALA A 233 -1.49 0.30 -36.26
N GLY A 234 -0.37 -0.38 -35.97
CA GLY A 234 0.86 0.26 -35.51
C GLY A 234 0.92 0.60 -34.02
N GLN A 235 -0.11 0.25 -33.24
CA GLN A 235 -0.10 0.40 -31.77
C GLN A 235 0.03 -0.96 -31.09
N MET A 236 0.70 -0.98 -29.92
CA MET A 236 0.74 -2.16 -29.06
C MET A 236 -0.55 -2.25 -28.25
N SER A 237 -1.17 -3.43 -28.23
CA SER A 237 -2.36 -3.65 -27.42
C SER A 237 -2.07 -3.52 -25.92
N ALA A 238 -3.07 -3.11 -25.15
CA ALA A 238 -2.93 -2.93 -23.70
C ALA A 238 -2.48 -4.21 -22.98
N GLY A 239 -2.92 -5.39 -23.47
CA GLY A 239 -2.53 -6.68 -22.89
C GLY A 239 -1.06 -7.03 -23.16
N VAL A 240 -0.58 -6.80 -24.37
CA VAL A 240 0.84 -7.01 -24.73
C VAL A 240 1.71 -6.03 -23.96
N LEU A 241 1.33 -4.75 -23.90
CA LEU A 241 2.05 -3.74 -23.12
C LEU A 241 2.15 -4.12 -21.65
N ASN A 242 1.06 -4.58 -21.03
CA ASN A 242 1.06 -5.04 -19.64
C ASN A 242 2.03 -6.19 -19.38
N LEU A 243 2.15 -7.15 -20.32
CA LEU A 243 3.09 -8.25 -20.20
C LEU A 243 4.54 -7.77 -20.30
N PHE A 244 4.86 -6.85 -21.19
CA PHE A 244 6.19 -6.22 -21.26
C PHE A 244 6.50 -5.40 -20.01
N GLU A 245 5.52 -4.69 -19.44
CA GLU A 245 5.70 -3.97 -18.17
C GLU A 245 6.02 -4.92 -17.01
N ILE A 246 5.44 -6.12 -16.98
CA ILE A 246 5.79 -7.13 -15.98
C ILE A 246 7.23 -7.61 -16.15
N LEU A 247 7.69 -7.90 -17.37
CA LEU A 247 9.09 -8.27 -17.62
C LEU A 247 10.06 -7.20 -17.14
N ARG A 248 9.76 -5.93 -17.47
CA ARG A 248 10.55 -4.79 -17.04
C ARG A 248 10.57 -4.67 -15.51
N ALA A 249 9.41 -4.84 -14.86
CA ALA A 249 9.27 -4.79 -13.41
C ALA A 249 10.05 -5.91 -12.70
N CYS A 250 10.15 -7.09 -13.32
CA CYS A 250 10.97 -8.22 -12.88
C CYS A 250 12.47 -8.04 -13.20
N ASN A 251 12.86 -6.93 -13.83
CA ASN A 251 14.24 -6.65 -14.28
C ASN A 251 14.78 -7.66 -15.29
N GLN A 252 13.91 -8.27 -16.10
CA GLN A 252 14.29 -9.25 -17.15
C GLN A 252 14.51 -8.51 -18.48
N MET A 253 15.53 -7.63 -18.51
CA MET A 253 15.75 -6.72 -19.64
C MET A 253 16.20 -7.45 -20.91
N ASP A 254 16.98 -8.50 -20.83
CA ASP A 254 17.42 -9.27 -22.00
C ASP A 254 16.23 -9.92 -22.72
N ALA A 255 15.33 -10.53 -21.96
CA ALA A 255 14.10 -11.11 -22.50
C ALA A 255 13.17 -10.01 -23.04
N TYR A 256 13.06 -8.87 -22.35
CA TYR A 256 12.30 -7.72 -22.79
C TYR A 256 12.79 -7.21 -24.15
N ASP A 257 14.10 -6.96 -24.29
CA ASP A 257 14.69 -6.40 -25.53
C ASP A 257 14.57 -7.37 -26.70
N SER A 258 14.80 -8.67 -26.49
CA SER A 258 14.65 -9.70 -27.52
C SER A 258 13.20 -9.79 -28.03
N LEU A 259 12.22 -9.87 -27.11
CA LEU A 259 10.81 -9.98 -27.49
C LEU A 259 10.26 -8.66 -28.06
N MET A 260 10.82 -7.51 -27.68
CA MET A 260 10.47 -6.22 -28.25
C MET A 260 11.00 -6.08 -29.68
N ALA A 261 12.18 -6.62 -29.98
CA ALA A 261 12.69 -6.71 -31.35
C ALA A 261 11.79 -7.59 -32.24
N ASP A 262 11.35 -8.73 -31.73
CA ASP A 262 10.39 -9.59 -32.42
C ASP A 262 9.05 -8.88 -32.66
N TYR A 263 8.58 -8.08 -31.72
CA TYR A 263 7.37 -7.28 -31.88
C TYR A 263 7.51 -6.27 -33.02
N HIS A 264 8.61 -5.53 -33.05
CA HIS A 264 8.87 -4.56 -34.12
C HIS A 264 9.07 -5.22 -35.49
N ALA A 265 9.58 -6.44 -35.52
CA ALA A 265 9.71 -7.24 -36.75
C ALA A 265 8.38 -7.90 -37.19
N GLY A 266 7.29 -7.77 -36.41
CA GLY A 266 6.03 -8.46 -36.69
C GLY A 266 6.09 -9.99 -36.47
N ALA A 267 7.10 -10.49 -35.78
CA ALA A 267 7.38 -11.90 -35.55
C ALA A 267 7.03 -12.37 -34.12
N LEU A 268 6.55 -11.48 -33.25
CA LEU A 268 6.27 -11.80 -31.86
C LEU A 268 5.22 -12.91 -31.72
N LYS A 269 5.60 -13.99 -31.06
CA LYS A 269 4.67 -15.04 -30.62
C LYS A 269 4.19 -14.72 -29.20
N TYR A 270 2.89 -14.48 -29.04
CA TYR A 270 2.31 -14.20 -27.72
C TYR A 270 2.52 -15.34 -26.70
N SER A 271 2.64 -16.59 -27.16
CA SER A 271 2.99 -17.72 -26.30
C SER A 271 4.40 -17.58 -25.70
N ALA A 272 5.38 -17.15 -26.51
CA ALA A 272 6.76 -16.92 -26.03
C ALA A 272 6.82 -15.75 -25.03
N LEU A 273 6.13 -14.64 -25.32
CA LEU A 273 6.02 -13.52 -24.38
C LEU A 273 5.41 -13.96 -23.03
N LYS A 274 4.31 -14.72 -23.07
CA LYS A 274 3.64 -15.23 -21.85
C LYS A 274 4.52 -16.19 -21.07
N GLU A 275 5.26 -17.06 -21.75
CA GLU A 275 6.20 -17.99 -21.11
C GLU A 275 7.31 -17.23 -20.39
N SER A 276 7.96 -16.28 -21.06
CA SER A 276 9.00 -15.42 -20.46
C SER A 276 8.48 -14.64 -19.26
N VAL A 277 7.26 -14.10 -19.33
CA VAL A 277 6.63 -13.39 -18.19
C VAL A 277 6.35 -14.35 -17.02
N ALA A 278 5.88 -15.57 -17.33
CA ALA A 278 5.62 -16.57 -16.29
C ALA A 278 6.91 -17.00 -15.59
N ASP A 279 7.99 -17.25 -16.36
CA ASP A 279 9.31 -17.58 -15.81
C ASP A 279 9.87 -16.45 -14.93
N ALA A 280 9.81 -15.22 -15.41
CA ALA A 280 10.24 -14.03 -14.66
C ALA A 280 9.50 -13.87 -13.32
N LEU A 281 8.18 -14.08 -13.33
CA LEU A 281 7.38 -14.02 -12.12
C LEU A 281 7.68 -15.18 -11.16
N VAL A 282 7.86 -16.38 -11.66
CA VAL A 282 8.20 -17.55 -10.85
C VAL A 282 9.56 -17.36 -10.19
N GLU A 283 10.56 -16.89 -10.94
CA GLU A 283 11.89 -16.58 -10.41
C GLU A 283 11.82 -15.51 -9.29
N LEU A 284 11.02 -14.47 -9.48
CA LEU A 284 10.83 -13.41 -8.47
C LEU A 284 10.09 -13.92 -7.23
N ILE A 285 9.03 -14.70 -7.42
CA ILE A 285 8.10 -15.10 -6.35
C ILE A 285 8.65 -16.26 -5.50
N ASN A 286 9.37 -17.22 -6.09
CA ASN A 286 9.82 -18.41 -5.39
C ASN A 286 10.62 -18.12 -4.12
N PRO A 287 11.65 -17.24 -4.12
CA PRO A 287 12.37 -16.92 -2.89
C PRO A 287 11.47 -16.29 -1.80
N MET A 288 10.52 -15.44 -2.20
CA MET A 288 9.58 -14.84 -1.26
C MET A 288 8.63 -15.89 -0.65
N ARG A 289 8.19 -16.86 -1.45
CA ARG A 289 7.36 -17.97 -1.00
C ARG A 289 8.10 -18.87 -0.02
N GLU A 290 9.36 -19.19 -0.30
CA GLU A 290 10.21 -19.97 0.60
C GLU A 290 10.42 -19.24 1.93
N ASN A 291 10.74 -17.94 1.89
CA ASN A 291 10.84 -17.10 3.07
C ASN A 291 9.51 -17.07 3.86
N TYR A 292 8.38 -16.96 3.18
CA TYR A 292 7.07 -16.97 3.83
C TYR A 292 6.81 -18.29 4.56
N GLN A 293 7.13 -19.43 3.96
CA GLN A 293 6.99 -20.74 4.59
C GLN A 293 7.93 -20.88 5.81
N ALA A 294 9.16 -20.40 5.71
CA ALA A 294 10.10 -20.37 6.83
C ALA A 294 9.58 -19.53 8.00
N LEU A 295 9.01 -18.35 7.72
CA LEU A 295 8.38 -17.50 8.74
C LEU A 295 7.16 -18.18 9.38
N LEU A 296 6.37 -18.92 8.61
CA LEU A 296 5.22 -19.66 9.12
C LEU A 296 5.59 -20.84 10.01
N ALA A 297 6.79 -21.37 9.90
CA ALA A 297 7.28 -22.45 10.75
C ALA A 297 7.45 -22.00 12.22
N ASP A 298 7.74 -20.71 12.47
CA ASP A 298 7.86 -20.15 13.83
C ASP A 298 7.02 -18.87 14.01
N LYS A 299 5.72 -19.00 13.81
CA LYS A 299 4.76 -17.88 13.91
C LYS A 299 4.84 -17.12 15.23
N ARG A 300 5.13 -17.80 16.34
CA ARG A 300 5.19 -17.17 17.66
C ARG A 300 6.37 -16.20 17.73
N ARG A 301 7.56 -16.64 17.39
CA ARG A 301 8.76 -15.81 17.38
C ARG A 301 8.61 -14.60 16.47
N VAL A 302 8.07 -14.80 15.26
CA VAL A 302 7.83 -13.69 14.31
C VAL A 302 6.85 -12.68 14.89
N ARG A 303 5.73 -13.14 15.48
CA ARG A 303 4.76 -12.23 16.10
C ARG A 303 5.36 -11.46 17.27
N ASP A 304 6.15 -12.11 18.11
CA ASP A 304 6.80 -11.46 19.24
C ASP A 304 7.81 -10.41 18.75
N SER A 305 8.63 -10.72 17.74
CA SER A 305 9.53 -9.75 17.10
C SER A 305 8.79 -8.50 16.56
N ILE A 306 7.62 -8.66 15.96
CA ILE A 306 6.83 -7.52 15.47
C ILE A 306 6.18 -6.72 16.58
N LYS A 307 5.77 -7.36 17.69
CA LYS A 307 5.31 -6.64 18.90
C LYS A 307 6.45 -5.82 19.51
N ASP A 308 7.64 -6.38 19.56
CA ASP A 308 8.83 -5.68 20.07
C ASP A 308 9.18 -4.51 19.18
N SER A 309 9.19 -4.69 17.85
CA SER A 309 9.38 -3.61 16.89
C SER A 309 8.32 -2.51 17.06
N SER A 310 7.04 -2.90 17.14
CA SER A 310 5.94 -1.95 17.35
C SER A 310 6.13 -1.18 18.67
N ALA A 311 6.61 -1.84 19.74
CA ALA A 311 6.88 -1.19 21.02
C ALA A 311 8.05 -0.19 20.93
N VAL A 312 9.10 -0.48 20.17
CA VAL A 312 10.21 0.45 19.91
C VAL A 312 9.74 1.64 19.11
N ILE A 313 8.99 1.39 18.03
CA ILE A 313 8.42 2.47 17.19
C ILE A 313 7.44 3.32 18.00
N ARG A 314 6.65 2.71 18.89
CA ARG A 314 5.72 3.39 19.81
C ARG A 314 6.41 4.40 20.71
N GLN A 315 7.65 4.18 21.15
CA GLN A 315 8.38 5.17 21.97
C GLN A 315 8.52 6.51 21.26
N ARG A 316 8.72 6.51 19.95
CA ARG A 316 8.75 7.75 19.13
C ARG A 316 7.37 8.41 19.11
N ALA A 317 6.31 7.62 18.91
CA ALA A 317 4.94 8.13 18.92
C ALA A 317 4.55 8.72 20.28
N GLN A 318 4.93 8.06 21.37
CA GLN A 318 4.72 8.57 22.73
C GLN A 318 5.45 9.89 23.00
N GLN A 319 6.67 10.04 22.48
CA GLN A 319 7.41 11.30 22.62
C GLN A 319 6.66 12.42 21.90
N THR A 320 6.30 12.22 20.65
CA THR A 320 5.54 13.21 19.85
C THR A 320 4.21 13.56 20.53
N LEU A 321 3.48 12.55 21.00
CA LEU A 321 2.19 12.77 21.64
C LEU A 321 2.31 13.54 22.97
N ARG A 322 3.33 13.27 23.78
CA ARG A 322 3.61 14.06 25.01
C ARG A 322 3.82 15.54 24.67
N GLU A 323 4.64 15.85 23.69
CA GLU A 323 4.92 17.21 23.25
C GLU A 323 3.68 17.91 22.67
N VAL A 324 2.86 17.16 21.90
CA VAL A 324 1.58 17.66 21.38
C VAL A 324 0.59 17.96 22.50
N ARG A 325 0.50 17.10 23.52
CA ARG A 325 -0.36 17.33 24.70
C ARG A 325 0.07 18.56 25.46
N GLU A 326 1.37 18.76 25.68
CA GLU A 326 1.92 19.93 26.32
C GLU A 326 1.57 21.21 25.54
N LEU A 327 1.81 21.22 24.22
CA LEU A 327 1.46 22.34 23.33
C LEU A 327 -0.03 22.65 23.34
N SER A 328 -0.87 21.62 23.40
CA SER A 328 -2.33 21.75 23.39
C SER A 328 -2.92 22.07 24.77
N GLY A 329 -2.09 22.19 25.82
CA GLY A 329 -2.54 22.46 27.19
C GLY A 329 -3.26 21.28 27.87
N LEU A 330 -3.07 20.06 27.38
CA LEU A 330 -3.62 18.84 27.97
C LEU A 330 -2.73 18.37 29.15
N PRO A 331 -3.32 17.81 30.22
CA PRO A 331 -2.55 17.27 31.33
C PRO A 331 -1.55 16.19 30.88
N ALA A 332 -0.35 16.18 31.46
CA ALA A 332 0.61 15.13 31.20
C ALA A 332 0.08 13.75 31.67
N VAL A 333 0.28 12.74 30.85
CA VAL A 333 0.10 11.32 31.28
C VAL A 333 1.37 10.92 32.02
N LYS A 334 1.22 10.48 33.27
CA LYS A 334 2.35 10.00 34.11
C LYS A 334 2.93 8.71 33.57
#